data_cbeca4df2f8b5474811993a9c8f82e2d
#
_entry.id   cbeca4df2f8b5474811993a9c8f82e2d
#
_cell.length_a   1.000
_cell.length_b   1.000
_cell.length_c   1.000
_cell.angle_alpha   90.00
_cell.angle_beta   90.00
_cell.angle_gamma   90.00
#
_symmetry.space_group_name_H-M   'P 1'
#
loop_
_entity.id
_entity.type
_entity.pdbx_description
1 polymer ?
#
loop_
_entity_poly.entity_id
_entity_poly.type
_entity_poly.pdbx_seq_one_letter_code
_entity_poly.pdbx_strand_id
1 'polypeptide(L)'
;MSKEDSKLNRYKDYDIECNVCGKPIKGEWDSQVYLGMETGELDKSGLHRWLIYDKHIKCSPSRAQRIVHPKFPRVIDTREQFDWRPEADNAWTDEMRVKYKKLYTDSWISLQKRYNPNWI
;
A
#
# COMPACT_ATOMS: atom_id res chain seq x y z
N MET A 1 4.94 30.65 -2.07
CA MET A 1 4.96 29.20 -1.99
C MET A 1 4.49 28.61 -3.30
N SER A 2 5.14 27.60 -3.69
CA SER A 2 4.85 26.94 -4.94
C SER A 2 3.67 25.99 -4.79
N LYS A 3 2.77 25.99 -5.76
CA LYS A 3 1.68 25.03 -5.80
C LYS A 3 2.20 23.61 -6.01
N GLU A 4 3.35 23.49 -6.62
CA GLU A 4 3.97 22.18 -6.83
C GLU A 4 4.34 21.53 -5.52
N ASP A 5 4.80 22.32 -4.55
CA ASP A 5 5.14 21.80 -3.24
C ASP A 5 3.92 21.19 -2.56
N SER A 6 2.77 21.88 -2.65
CA SER A 6 1.52 21.35 -2.12
C SER A 6 1.14 20.02 -2.76
N LYS A 7 1.30 19.94 -4.08
CA LYS A 7 0.99 18.69 -4.79
C LYS A 7 1.88 17.55 -4.36
N LEU A 8 3.17 17.83 -4.13
CA LEU A 8 4.15 16.81 -3.76
C LEU A 8 3.96 16.33 -2.33
N ASN A 9 3.37 17.16 -1.47
CA ASN A 9 3.18 16.84 -0.06
C ASN A 9 1.70 16.84 0.33
N ARG A 10 0.87 16.25 -0.49
CA ARG A 10 -0.58 16.32 -0.28
C ARG A 10 -1.05 15.72 1.04
N TYR A 11 -0.37 14.73 1.58
CA TYR A 11 -0.73 14.18 2.88
C TYR A 11 -0.47 15.18 4.00
N LYS A 12 0.57 15.96 3.84
CA LYS A 12 0.88 17.03 4.76
C LYS A 12 -0.15 18.15 4.67
N ASP A 13 -0.52 18.52 3.44
CA ASP A 13 -1.41 19.64 3.17
C ASP A 13 -2.87 19.31 3.43
N TYR A 14 -3.27 18.10 3.12
CA TYR A 14 -4.67 17.70 3.19
C TYR A 14 -5.01 16.91 4.45
N ASP A 15 -4.01 16.61 5.27
CA ASP A 15 -4.21 15.91 6.55
C ASP A 15 -5.10 14.67 6.39
N ILE A 16 -4.73 13.82 5.45
CA ILE A 16 -5.49 12.63 5.13
C ILE A 16 -5.34 11.59 6.24
N GLU A 17 -6.47 11.09 6.73
CA GLU A 17 -6.52 10.10 7.78
C GLU A 17 -6.83 8.72 7.20
N CYS A 18 -6.30 7.69 7.85
CA CYS A 18 -6.57 6.32 7.48
C CYS A 18 -8.04 5.98 7.73
N ASN A 19 -8.71 5.44 6.73
CA ASN A 19 -10.11 5.08 6.79
C ASN A 19 -10.38 3.90 7.72
N VAL A 20 -9.35 3.19 8.17
CA VAL A 20 -9.47 2.03 9.05
C VAL A 20 -9.15 2.38 10.49
N CYS A 21 -8.00 2.98 10.76
CA CYS A 21 -7.56 3.23 12.14
C CYS A 21 -7.75 4.68 12.59
N GLY A 22 -8.07 5.61 11.69
CA GLY A 22 -8.29 7.01 12.00
C GLY A 22 -7.05 7.84 12.23
N LYS A 23 -5.87 7.24 12.18
CA LYS A 23 -4.61 7.96 12.37
C LYS A 23 -4.13 8.57 11.07
N PRO A 24 -3.36 9.67 11.12
CA PRO A 24 -2.87 10.31 9.89
C PRO A 24 -1.98 9.39 9.08
N ILE A 25 -2.11 9.49 7.76
CA ILE A 25 -1.19 8.84 6.82
C ILE A 25 -0.07 9.84 6.56
N LYS A 26 1.14 9.49 6.94
CA LYS A 26 2.26 10.44 6.96
C LYS A 26 2.84 10.77 5.60
N GLY A 27 2.58 9.96 4.60
CA GLY A 27 3.07 10.21 3.26
C GLY A 27 2.71 9.10 2.29
N GLU A 28 3.09 9.32 1.04
CA GLU A 28 2.78 8.41 -0.05
C GLU A 28 3.35 7.01 0.17
N TRP A 29 4.47 6.92 0.88
CA TRP A 29 5.13 5.62 1.13
C TRP A 29 4.31 4.70 2.03
N ASP A 30 3.30 5.23 2.74
CA ASP A 30 2.47 4.46 3.65
C ASP A 30 1.02 4.44 3.19
N SER A 31 0.76 4.82 1.95
CA SER A 31 -0.57 4.94 1.38
C SER A 31 -0.92 3.70 0.56
N GLN A 32 -2.04 3.08 0.89
CA GLN A 32 -2.55 1.94 0.13
C GLN A 32 -2.92 2.36 -1.30
N VAL A 33 -3.41 3.58 -1.48
CA VAL A 33 -3.74 4.10 -2.82
C VAL A 33 -2.49 4.24 -3.67
N TYR A 34 -1.41 4.79 -3.12
CA TYR A 34 -0.16 4.91 -3.87
C TYR A 34 0.46 3.55 -4.17
N LEU A 35 0.32 2.59 -3.26
CA LEU A 35 0.76 1.23 -3.53
C LEU A 35 -0.03 0.65 -4.71
N GLY A 36 -1.34 0.84 -4.73
CA GLY A 36 -2.18 0.38 -5.83
C GLY A 36 -1.80 0.98 -7.17
N MET A 37 -1.40 2.25 -7.19
CA MET A 37 -0.91 2.88 -8.42
C MET A 37 0.45 2.33 -8.82
N GLU A 38 1.31 2.07 -7.86
CA GLU A 38 2.64 1.54 -8.14
C GLU A 38 2.58 0.12 -8.71
N THR A 39 1.65 -0.69 -8.22
CA THR A 39 1.43 -2.05 -8.76
C THR A 39 0.72 -2.04 -10.12
N GLY A 40 0.13 -0.90 -10.50
CA GLY A 40 -0.66 -0.80 -11.72
C GLY A 40 -2.12 -1.18 -11.55
N GLU A 41 -2.55 -1.47 -10.34
CA GLU A 41 -3.94 -1.87 -10.08
C GLU A 41 -4.90 -0.69 -9.98
N LEU A 42 -4.40 0.50 -9.69
CA LEU A 42 -5.21 1.72 -9.64
C LEU A 42 -4.74 2.72 -10.67
N ASP A 43 -5.70 3.38 -11.30
CA ASP A 43 -5.44 4.39 -12.31
C ASP A 43 -5.16 5.74 -11.63
N LYS A 44 -4.08 6.40 -12.04
CA LYS A 44 -3.70 7.71 -11.53
C LYS A 44 -4.76 8.78 -11.76
N SER A 45 -5.56 8.64 -12.80
CA SER A 45 -6.59 9.64 -13.13
C SER A 45 -7.65 9.78 -12.06
N GLY A 46 -7.82 8.74 -11.22
CA GLY A 46 -8.79 8.76 -10.13
C GLY A 46 -8.23 9.13 -8.78
N LEU A 47 -7.00 9.66 -8.72
CA LEU A 47 -6.28 9.84 -7.47
C LEU A 47 -7.07 10.62 -6.41
N HIS A 48 -7.65 11.76 -6.75
CA HIS A 48 -8.40 12.56 -5.77
C HIS A 48 -9.57 11.80 -5.18
N ARG A 49 -10.22 11.00 -6.01
CA ARG A 49 -11.36 10.20 -5.58
C ARG A 49 -10.93 9.09 -4.63
N TRP A 50 -9.81 8.45 -4.92
CA TRP A 50 -9.32 7.35 -4.10
C TRP A 50 -8.80 7.81 -2.76
N LEU A 51 -8.19 9.00 -2.68
CA LEU A 51 -7.55 9.48 -1.46
C LEU A 51 -8.51 9.68 -0.30
N ILE A 52 -9.77 9.96 -0.55
CA ILE A 52 -10.75 10.13 0.53
C ILE A 52 -11.06 8.80 1.24
N TYR A 53 -10.72 7.69 0.60
CA TYR A 53 -10.90 6.36 1.18
C TYR A 53 -9.56 5.68 1.47
N ASP A 54 -8.50 6.48 1.57
CA ASP A 54 -7.16 5.92 1.73
C ASP A 54 -6.97 5.29 3.12
N LYS A 55 -6.00 4.43 3.22
CA LYS A 55 -5.64 3.76 4.46
C LYS A 55 -4.15 3.45 4.45
N HIS A 56 -3.60 3.22 5.65
CA HIS A 56 -2.24 2.73 5.74
C HIS A 56 -2.13 1.40 5.01
N ILE A 57 -0.97 1.15 4.42
CA ILE A 57 -0.75 -0.13 3.73
C ILE A 57 -1.01 -1.30 4.67
N LYS A 58 -0.48 -1.23 5.90
CA LYS A 58 -0.67 -2.29 6.90
C LYS A 58 -2.11 -2.45 7.36
N CYS A 59 -2.96 -1.43 7.15
CA CYS A 59 -4.38 -1.50 7.48
C CYS A 59 -5.22 -2.12 6.38
N SER A 60 -4.58 -2.56 5.30
CA SER A 60 -5.21 -3.27 4.18
C SER A 60 -4.64 -4.69 4.13
N PRO A 61 -5.14 -5.63 4.98
CA PRO A 61 -4.49 -6.94 5.14
C PRO A 61 -4.36 -7.75 3.86
N SER A 62 -5.36 -7.71 2.98
CA SER A 62 -5.33 -8.48 1.75
C SER A 62 -4.16 -8.11 0.84
N ARG A 63 -3.77 -6.84 0.85
CA ARG A 63 -2.63 -6.36 0.07
C ARG A 63 -1.34 -6.42 0.87
N ALA A 64 -1.38 -6.00 2.12
CA ALA A 64 -0.19 -5.94 2.98
C ALA A 64 0.46 -7.31 3.17
N GLN A 65 -0.35 -8.38 3.22
CA GLN A 65 0.16 -9.74 3.40
C GLN A 65 1.09 -10.19 2.27
N ARG A 66 1.01 -9.53 1.12
CA ARG A 66 1.83 -9.87 -0.06
C ARG A 66 3.20 -9.20 -0.03
N ILE A 67 3.43 -8.28 0.91
CA ILE A 67 4.71 -7.60 1.07
C ILE A 67 5.58 -8.41 2.02
N VAL A 68 6.71 -8.89 1.54
CA VAL A 68 7.66 -9.67 2.34
C VAL A 68 9.00 -8.98 2.34
N HIS A 69 9.26 -8.22 3.41
CA HIS A 69 10.48 -7.44 3.55
C HIS A 69 10.79 -7.24 5.03
N PRO A 70 12.07 -7.26 5.44
CA PRO A 70 12.43 -7.12 6.86
C PRO A 70 11.94 -5.84 7.51
N LYS A 71 11.77 -4.77 6.73
CA LYS A 71 11.32 -3.46 7.25
C LYS A 71 9.81 -3.27 7.21
N PHE A 72 9.06 -4.26 6.73
CA PHE A 72 7.61 -4.19 6.71
C PHE A 72 7.05 -5.23 7.69
N PRO A 73 6.12 -4.83 8.58
CA PRO A 73 5.55 -5.78 9.54
C PRO A 73 4.77 -6.88 8.82
N ARG A 74 4.95 -8.12 9.28
CA ARG A 74 4.23 -9.25 8.70
C ARG A 74 2.73 -9.10 8.99
N VAL A 75 1.92 -9.06 7.93
CA VAL A 75 0.48 -8.96 8.03
C VAL A 75 -0.15 -10.23 7.46
N ILE A 76 -1.17 -10.74 8.12
CA ILE A 76 -1.88 -11.96 7.68
C ILE A 76 -3.36 -11.64 7.57
N ASP A 77 -3.96 -11.98 6.44
CA ASP A 77 -5.41 -11.88 6.23
C ASP A 77 -5.99 -13.28 6.37
N THR A 78 -6.68 -13.53 7.46
CA THR A 78 -7.23 -14.86 7.76
C THR A 78 -8.59 -15.11 7.14
N ARG A 79 -9.17 -14.13 6.44
CA ARG A 79 -10.43 -14.35 5.73
C ARG A 79 -10.21 -15.38 4.62
N GLU A 80 -11.03 -16.40 4.58
CA GLU A 80 -10.82 -17.59 3.75
C GLU A 80 -10.40 -17.27 2.31
N GLN A 81 -11.15 -16.45 1.61
CA GLN A 81 -10.89 -16.15 0.21
C GLN A 81 -9.70 -15.22 0.00
N PHE A 82 -9.24 -14.56 1.05
CA PHE A 82 -8.11 -13.63 0.96
C PHE A 82 -6.84 -14.16 1.60
N ASP A 83 -6.93 -15.27 2.35
CA ASP A 83 -5.78 -15.82 3.05
C ASP A 83 -4.74 -16.27 2.03
N TRP A 84 -3.58 -15.64 2.12
CA TRP A 84 -2.48 -15.83 1.18
C TRP A 84 -1.63 -17.07 1.47
N ARG A 85 -1.75 -17.62 2.66
CA ARG A 85 -0.87 -18.70 3.10
C ARG A 85 -1.13 -20.00 2.32
N PRO A 86 -0.07 -20.80 2.04
CA PRO A 86 -0.24 -22.07 1.30
C PRO A 86 -1.20 -23.04 1.96
N GLU A 87 -1.31 -23.00 3.28
CA GLU A 87 -2.21 -23.89 4.03
C GLU A 87 -3.67 -23.51 3.91
N ALA A 88 -3.99 -22.33 3.42
CA ALA A 88 -5.38 -21.92 3.22
C ALA A 88 -5.97 -22.64 2.02
N ASP A 89 -7.16 -23.17 2.21
CA ASP A 89 -7.85 -23.91 1.15
C ASP A 89 -8.69 -22.93 0.30
N ASN A 90 -8.04 -22.35 -0.70
CA ASN A 90 -8.69 -21.40 -1.61
C ASN A 90 -8.08 -21.48 -3.00
N ALA A 91 -8.45 -20.53 -3.87
CA ALA A 91 -8.04 -20.53 -5.27
C ALA A 91 -6.61 -20.03 -5.53
N TRP A 92 -5.88 -19.60 -4.49
CA TRP A 92 -4.52 -19.10 -4.67
C TRP A 92 -3.57 -20.25 -4.98
N THR A 93 -2.88 -20.18 -6.12
CA THR A 93 -1.85 -21.15 -6.49
C THR A 93 -0.49 -20.66 -6.03
N ASP A 94 0.48 -21.58 -5.97
CA ASP A 94 1.85 -21.20 -5.61
C ASP A 94 2.43 -20.22 -6.63
N GLU A 95 2.11 -20.39 -7.89
CA GLU A 95 2.54 -19.49 -8.95
C GLU A 95 2.00 -18.08 -8.73
N MET A 96 0.73 -17.95 -8.37
CA MET A 96 0.12 -16.66 -8.04
C MET A 96 0.80 -16.04 -6.82
N ARG A 97 1.08 -16.83 -5.80
CA ARG A 97 1.73 -16.34 -4.59
C ARG A 97 3.10 -15.75 -4.89
N VAL A 98 3.90 -16.44 -5.70
CA VAL A 98 5.23 -15.95 -6.10
C VAL A 98 5.11 -14.65 -6.89
N LYS A 99 4.21 -14.62 -7.85
CA LYS A 99 4.00 -13.47 -8.71
C LYS A 99 3.61 -12.22 -7.92
N TYR A 100 2.61 -12.34 -7.06
CA TYR A 100 2.08 -11.19 -6.33
C TYR A 100 3.00 -10.76 -5.19
N LYS A 101 3.70 -11.70 -4.56
CA LYS A 101 4.72 -11.37 -3.58
C LYS A 101 5.79 -10.46 -4.19
N LYS A 102 6.29 -10.83 -5.37
CA LYS A 102 7.29 -10.04 -6.06
C LYS A 102 6.74 -8.67 -6.46
N LEU A 103 5.57 -8.64 -7.06
CA LEU A 103 4.95 -7.39 -7.51
C LEU A 103 4.76 -6.42 -6.35
N TYR A 104 4.16 -6.88 -5.26
CA TYR A 104 3.84 -6.01 -4.12
C TYR A 104 5.08 -5.61 -3.35
N THR A 105 6.03 -6.52 -3.15
CA THR A 105 7.27 -6.19 -2.45
C THR A 105 8.10 -5.18 -3.23
N ASP A 106 8.28 -5.41 -4.54
CA ASP A 106 9.03 -4.49 -5.39
C ASP A 106 8.37 -3.11 -5.46
N SER A 107 7.03 -3.09 -5.57
CA SER A 107 6.28 -1.84 -5.62
C SER A 107 6.38 -1.08 -4.29
N TRP A 108 6.30 -1.78 -3.17
CA TRP A 108 6.47 -1.16 -1.85
C TRP A 108 7.86 -0.55 -1.70
N ILE A 109 8.89 -1.27 -2.11
CA ILE A 109 10.27 -0.77 -2.06
C ILE A 109 10.41 0.48 -2.93
N SER A 110 9.82 0.47 -4.12
CA SER A 110 9.83 1.61 -5.02
C SER A 110 9.21 2.84 -4.38
N LEU A 111 8.08 2.67 -3.69
CA LEU A 111 7.43 3.75 -2.95
C LEU A 111 8.34 4.30 -1.87
N GLN A 112 9.02 3.41 -1.12
CA GLN A 112 9.91 3.85 -0.06
C GLN A 112 11.05 4.68 -0.61
N LYS A 113 11.68 4.19 -1.67
CA LYS A 113 12.80 4.91 -2.28
C LYS A 113 12.41 6.26 -2.84
N ARG A 114 11.20 6.36 -3.35
CA ARG A 114 10.73 7.59 -4.01
C ARG A 114 10.23 8.64 -3.03
N TYR A 115 9.54 8.21 -1.99
CA TYR A 115 8.79 9.14 -1.14
C TYR A 115 9.19 9.16 0.32
N ASN A 116 9.79 8.09 0.85
CA ASN A 116 10.09 8.01 2.27
C ASN A 116 11.43 8.65 2.58
N PRO A 117 11.45 9.80 3.29
CA PRO A 117 12.71 10.49 3.57
C PRO A 117 13.63 9.72 4.53
N ASN A 118 13.08 8.75 5.24
CA ASN A 118 13.85 7.94 6.19
C ASN A 118 14.30 6.60 5.63
N TRP A 119 14.07 6.36 4.36
CA TRP A 119 14.47 5.10 3.73
C TRP A 119 15.95 5.10 3.44
N ILE A 120 16.60 4.03 3.88
CA ILE A 120 18.05 3.87 3.71
C ILE A 120 18.36 2.74 2.73
#